data_0de76e2839678422ccd05c4407874b4b
#
_entry.id   0de76e2839678422ccd05c4407874b4b
#
_cell.length_a   1.000
_cell.length_b   1.000
_cell.length_c   1.000
_cell.angle_alpha   90.00
_cell.angle_beta   90.00
_cell.angle_gamma   90.00
#
_symmetry.space_group_name_H-M   'P 1'
#
loop_
_entity.id
_entity.type
_entity.pdbx_description
1 polymer ?
#
loop_
_entity_poly.entity_id
_entity_poly.type
_entity_poly.pdbx_seq_one_letter_code
_entity_poly.pdbx_strand_id
1 'polypeptide(L)'
;PSPEEEEIAQIILDSINAARKEVGLDGTVQEVDKISQLSAQRALEMMNGKKHDELSPVPQEFKDGGKGYKYGGRENWTVTGLPRDHFTKNQLTEYFRNNFQAERNTPGKTTIREDVYVGIGVQEQGDYVWYDIIFAHEG
;
A
#
# COMPACT_ATOMS: atom_id res chain seq x y z
N PRO A 1 -0.60 12.68 -10.00
CA PRO A 1 0.65 11.93 -10.21
C PRO A 1 1.07 11.95 -11.68
N SER A 2 2.37 11.80 -11.94
CA SER A 2 2.90 11.70 -13.29
C SER A 2 2.48 10.37 -13.94
N PRO A 3 2.54 10.25 -15.28
CA PRO A 3 2.28 8.98 -15.94
C PRO A 3 3.17 7.85 -15.45
N GLU A 4 4.43 8.13 -15.13
CA GLU A 4 5.36 7.14 -14.59
C GLU A 4 4.98 6.70 -13.18
N GLU A 5 4.54 7.64 -12.34
CA GLU A 5 4.05 7.33 -10.99
C GLU A 5 2.79 6.47 -11.06
N GLU A 6 1.88 6.77 -12.00
CA GLU A 6 0.68 5.95 -12.22
C GLU A 6 1.02 4.54 -12.69
N GLU A 7 2.02 4.40 -13.57
CA GLU A 7 2.49 3.10 -14.03
C GLU A 7 3.05 2.27 -12.89
N ILE A 8 3.88 2.87 -12.04
CA ILE A 8 4.43 2.19 -10.86
C ILE A 8 3.31 1.78 -9.90
N ALA A 9 2.34 2.67 -9.66
CA ALA A 9 1.19 2.35 -8.82
C ALA A 9 0.39 1.16 -9.36
N GLN A 10 0.22 1.07 -10.69
CA GLN A 10 -0.46 -0.06 -11.31
C GLN A 10 0.34 -1.35 -11.16
N ILE A 11 1.67 -1.30 -11.30
CA ILE A 11 2.54 -2.46 -11.06
C ILE A 11 2.39 -2.93 -9.61
N ILE A 12 2.36 -2.00 -8.66
CA ILE A 12 2.15 -2.33 -7.24
C ILE A 12 0.81 -3.03 -7.05
N LEU A 13 -0.27 -2.48 -7.59
CA LEU A 13 -1.61 -3.06 -7.47
C LEU A 13 -1.67 -4.47 -8.07
N ASP A 14 -1.14 -4.64 -9.27
CA ASP A 14 -1.12 -5.94 -9.96
C ASP A 14 -0.30 -6.96 -9.16
N SER A 15 0.81 -6.53 -8.57
CA SER A 15 1.68 -7.38 -7.76
C SER A 15 1.02 -7.81 -6.45
N ILE A 16 0.30 -6.90 -5.80
CA ILE A 16 -0.48 -7.21 -4.59
C ILE A 16 -1.52 -8.28 -4.91
N ASN A 17 -2.27 -8.12 -6.00
CA ASN A 17 -3.32 -9.05 -6.36
C ASN A 17 -2.75 -10.42 -6.80
N ALA A 18 -1.63 -10.43 -7.50
CA ALA A 18 -0.94 -11.67 -7.85
C ALA A 18 -0.46 -12.41 -6.59
N ALA A 19 0.15 -11.68 -5.65
CA ALA A 19 0.63 -12.26 -4.39
C ALA A 19 -0.51 -12.81 -3.53
N ARG A 20 -1.65 -12.10 -3.45
CA ARG A 20 -2.83 -12.58 -2.75
C ARG A 20 -3.30 -13.92 -3.29
N LYS A 21 -3.36 -14.05 -4.60
CA LYS A 21 -3.74 -15.30 -5.25
C LYS A 21 -2.78 -16.43 -4.91
N GLU A 22 -1.48 -16.17 -4.95
CA GLU A 22 -0.45 -17.17 -4.67
C GLU A 22 -0.51 -17.70 -3.23
N VAL A 23 -0.91 -16.87 -2.27
CA VAL A 23 -1.04 -17.30 -0.86
C VAL A 23 -2.45 -17.77 -0.52
N GLY A 24 -3.33 -17.90 -1.50
CA GLY A 24 -4.68 -18.45 -1.32
C GLY A 24 -5.67 -17.49 -0.66
N LEU A 25 -5.47 -16.19 -0.81
CA LEU A 25 -6.46 -15.19 -0.39
C LEU A 25 -7.47 -14.98 -1.51
N ASP A 26 -8.75 -14.98 -1.14
CA ASP A 26 -9.83 -14.81 -2.10
C ASP A 26 -9.97 -13.36 -2.57
N GLY A 27 -10.37 -13.21 -3.83
CA GLY A 27 -10.66 -11.92 -4.42
C GLY A 27 -9.43 -11.04 -4.65
N THR A 28 -9.71 -9.83 -5.09
CA THR A 28 -8.70 -8.80 -5.35
C THR A 28 -8.97 -7.59 -4.48
N VAL A 29 -7.93 -6.81 -4.19
CA VAL A 29 -8.12 -5.49 -3.58
C VAL A 29 -8.49 -4.49 -4.67
N GLN A 30 -9.33 -3.53 -4.31
CA GLN A 30 -9.72 -2.43 -5.16
C GLN A 30 -9.05 -1.15 -4.68
N GLU A 31 -8.48 -0.39 -5.59
CA GLU A 31 -7.94 0.91 -5.25
C GLU A 31 -9.07 1.90 -4.98
N VAL A 32 -8.92 2.69 -3.90
CA VAL A 32 -9.86 3.73 -3.51
C VAL A 32 -9.15 5.07 -3.61
N ASP A 33 -9.65 5.97 -4.45
CA ASP A 33 -8.99 7.25 -4.76
C ASP A 33 -8.69 8.07 -3.50
N LYS A 34 -9.60 8.13 -2.57
CA LYS A 34 -9.40 8.90 -1.33
C LYS A 34 -8.30 8.33 -0.46
N ILE A 35 -8.16 7.01 -0.44
CA ILE A 35 -7.06 6.36 0.30
C ILE A 35 -5.76 6.59 -0.45
N SER A 36 -5.77 6.51 -1.78
CA SER A 36 -4.59 6.79 -2.61
C SER A 36 -4.11 8.24 -2.47
N GLN A 37 -5.01 9.21 -2.31
CA GLN A 37 -4.64 10.60 -2.05
C GLN A 37 -3.89 10.73 -0.73
N LEU A 38 -4.36 10.07 0.32
CA LEU A 38 -3.67 10.03 1.60
C LEU A 38 -2.31 9.35 1.47
N SER A 39 -2.25 8.22 0.79
CA SER A 39 -1.00 7.48 0.55
C SER A 39 0.01 8.34 -0.23
N ALA A 40 -0.44 9.08 -1.25
CA ALA A 40 0.42 9.98 -2.02
C ALA A 40 0.98 11.09 -1.15
N GLN A 41 0.17 11.67 -0.27
CA GLN A 41 0.62 12.70 0.67
C GLN A 41 1.67 12.14 1.63
N ARG A 42 1.46 10.95 2.15
CA ARG A 42 2.41 10.31 3.07
C ARG A 42 3.73 9.96 2.36
N ALA A 43 3.66 9.47 1.12
CA ALA A 43 4.86 9.22 0.31
C ALA A 43 5.63 10.52 0.03
N LEU A 44 4.93 11.61 -0.25
CA LEU A 44 5.55 12.92 -0.44
C LEU A 44 6.26 13.40 0.83
N GLU A 45 5.64 13.24 1.98
CA GLU A 45 6.24 13.60 3.27
C GLU A 45 7.51 12.81 3.53
N MET A 46 7.53 11.52 3.25
CA MET A 46 8.73 10.68 3.38
C MET A 46 9.82 11.07 2.39
N MET A 47 9.45 11.37 1.14
CA MET A 47 10.39 11.87 0.14
C MET A 47 11.06 13.17 0.60
N ASN A 48 10.34 14.01 1.35
CA ASN A 48 10.84 15.26 1.91
C ASN A 48 11.55 15.09 3.25
N GLY A 49 11.82 13.87 3.66
CA GLY A 49 12.67 13.55 4.81
C GLY A 49 11.94 13.24 6.11
N LYS A 50 10.61 13.19 6.11
CA LYS A 50 9.88 12.81 7.32
C LYS A 50 9.99 11.31 7.58
N LYS A 51 10.09 10.94 8.85
CA LYS A 51 10.01 9.56 9.29
C LYS A 51 8.56 9.12 9.38
N HIS A 52 8.31 7.84 9.41
CA HIS A 52 6.96 7.30 9.42
C HIS A 52 6.10 7.81 10.59
N ASP A 53 6.67 7.95 11.77
CA ASP A 53 5.97 8.46 12.95
C ASP A 53 5.68 9.97 12.91
N GLU A 54 6.26 10.69 11.95
CA GLU A 54 6.05 12.12 11.75
C GLU A 54 5.02 12.43 10.65
N LEU A 55 4.48 11.40 10.00
CA LEU A 55 3.55 11.56 8.87
C LEU A 55 2.18 12.05 9.33
N SER A 56 1.46 12.69 8.41
CA SER A 56 0.07 13.06 8.63
C SER A 56 -0.75 11.84 9.06
N PRO A 57 -1.58 11.97 10.12
CA PRO A 57 -2.32 10.82 10.64
C PRO A 57 -3.40 10.34 9.67
N VAL A 58 -3.74 9.07 9.77
CA VAL A 58 -4.91 8.54 9.09
C VAL A 58 -6.15 9.22 9.69
N PRO A 59 -7.02 9.84 8.87
CA PRO A 59 -8.20 10.50 9.39
C PRO A 59 -9.08 9.59 10.24
N GLN A 60 -9.67 10.14 11.30
CA GLN A 60 -10.53 9.37 12.20
C GLN A 60 -11.71 8.73 11.49
N GLU A 61 -12.25 9.39 10.48
CA GLU A 61 -13.36 8.88 9.68
C GLU A 61 -13.02 7.55 8.95
N PHE A 62 -11.74 7.35 8.58
CA PHE A 62 -11.30 6.07 8.00
C PHE A 62 -11.21 5.00 9.09
N LYS A 63 -10.75 5.38 10.28
CA LYS A 63 -10.63 4.45 11.40
C LYS A 63 -12.01 3.95 11.88
N ASP A 64 -13.02 4.80 11.77
CA ASP A 64 -14.36 4.51 12.25
C ASP A 64 -15.28 3.85 11.20
N GLY A 65 -14.77 3.69 9.97
CA GLY A 65 -15.58 3.16 8.88
C GLY A 65 -16.60 4.12 8.29
N GLY A 66 -16.49 5.43 8.59
CA GLY A 66 -17.46 6.45 8.19
C GLY A 66 -17.54 6.72 6.69
N LYS A 67 -16.63 6.16 5.90
CA LYS A 67 -16.58 6.31 4.44
C LYS A 67 -16.93 5.02 3.69
N GLY A 68 -17.46 4.00 4.38
CA GLY A 68 -17.73 2.70 3.80
C GLY A 68 -16.52 1.77 3.79
N TYR A 69 -15.35 2.26 4.19
CA TYR A 69 -14.16 1.46 4.40
C TYR A 69 -13.48 1.86 5.71
N LYS A 70 -12.75 0.94 6.29
CA LYS A 70 -12.11 1.11 7.59
C LYS A 70 -10.63 0.74 7.50
N TYR A 71 -9.78 1.62 8.03
CA TYR A 71 -8.37 1.36 8.15
C TYR A 71 -8.11 0.26 9.19
N GLY A 72 -7.53 -0.86 8.74
CA GLY A 72 -7.23 -2.01 9.60
C GLY A 72 -5.89 -1.94 10.33
N GLY A 73 -5.20 -0.81 10.26
CA GLY A 73 -3.88 -0.67 10.87
C GLY A 73 -2.75 -1.23 10.02
N ARG A 74 -3.04 -1.55 8.75
CA ARG A 74 -2.05 -2.17 7.86
C ARG A 74 -1.58 -1.18 6.81
N GLU A 75 -0.28 -0.97 6.80
CA GLU A 75 0.38 -0.06 5.87
C GLU A 75 1.72 -0.65 5.44
N ASN A 76 2.12 -0.40 4.20
CA ASN A 76 3.44 -0.73 3.68
C ASN A 76 4.06 0.53 3.09
N TRP A 77 5.29 0.86 3.48
CA TRP A 77 5.89 2.14 3.10
C TRP A 77 7.40 2.04 2.95
N THR A 78 8.01 3.09 2.38
CA THR A 78 9.46 3.27 2.43
C THR A 78 9.80 4.71 2.81
N VAL A 79 10.67 4.89 3.79
CA VAL A 79 11.21 6.21 4.16
C VAL A 79 12.46 6.55 3.33
N THR A 80 13.07 5.56 2.70
CA THR A 80 14.23 5.72 1.83
C THR A 80 13.81 5.50 0.39
N GLY A 81 14.22 6.39 -0.50
CA GLY A 81 13.96 6.20 -1.93
C GLY A 81 14.57 4.91 -2.44
N LEU A 82 13.80 4.16 -3.20
CA LEU A 82 14.25 2.93 -3.84
C LEU A 82 14.53 3.17 -5.32
N PRO A 83 15.57 2.52 -5.88
CA PRO A 83 15.81 2.58 -7.32
C PRO A 83 14.57 2.13 -8.11
N ARG A 84 14.33 2.81 -9.22
CA ARG A 84 13.14 2.53 -10.05
C ARG A 84 13.06 1.09 -10.54
N ASP A 85 14.19 0.44 -10.76
CA ASP A 85 14.27 -0.95 -11.22
C ASP A 85 13.83 -1.99 -10.17
N HIS A 86 13.61 -1.57 -8.91
CA HIS A 86 12.98 -2.42 -7.91
C HIS A 86 11.47 -2.63 -8.16
N PHE A 87 10.86 -1.77 -8.98
CA PHE A 87 9.42 -1.78 -9.21
C PHE A 87 9.06 -2.59 -10.44
N THR A 88 9.38 -3.89 -10.41
CA THR A 88 8.94 -4.85 -11.41
C THR A 88 7.87 -5.77 -10.80
N LYS A 89 6.96 -6.26 -11.64
CA LYS A 89 5.89 -7.15 -11.16
C LYS A 89 6.44 -8.39 -10.47
N ASN A 90 7.49 -8.99 -11.02
CA ASN A 90 8.08 -10.21 -10.43
C ASN A 90 8.67 -9.95 -9.05
N GLN A 91 9.46 -8.89 -8.89
CA GLN A 91 10.09 -8.56 -7.61
C GLN A 91 9.04 -8.18 -6.55
N LEU A 92 8.08 -7.35 -6.93
CA LEU A 92 7.04 -6.91 -5.99
C LEU A 92 6.08 -8.03 -5.62
N THR A 93 5.73 -8.91 -6.57
CA THR A 93 4.90 -10.07 -6.28
C THR A 93 5.58 -10.99 -5.26
N GLU A 94 6.87 -11.24 -5.41
CA GLU A 94 7.65 -12.03 -4.45
C GLU A 94 7.68 -11.37 -3.07
N TYR A 95 7.93 -10.07 -3.03
CA TYR A 95 7.95 -9.30 -1.80
C TYR A 95 6.62 -9.38 -1.06
N PHE A 96 5.50 -9.12 -1.75
CA PHE A 96 4.17 -9.16 -1.14
C PHE A 96 3.76 -10.58 -0.76
N ARG A 97 4.11 -11.58 -1.59
CA ARG A 97 3.84 -12.98 -1.26
C ARG A 97 4.47 -13.36 0.09
N ASN A 98 5.74 -13.03 0.28
CA ASN A 98 6.45 -13.32 1.52
C ASN A 98 5.84 -12.57 2.70
N ASN A 99 5.49 -11.31 2.51
CA ASN A 99 4.86 -10.48 3.53
C ASN A 99 3.48 -11.01 3.90
N PHE A 100 2.64 -11.33 2.94
CA PHE A 100 1.28 -11.85 3.16
C PHE A 100 1.31 -13.24 3.80
N GLN A 101 2.24 -14.09 3.40
CA GLN A 101 2.38 -15.42 3.99
C GLN A 101 2.79 -15.34 5.45
N ALA A 102 3.71 -14.45 5.79
CA ALA A 102 4.15 -14.22 7.17
C ALA A 102 2.99 -13.72 8.03
N GLU A 103 2.21 -12.75 7.54
CA GLU A 103 1.05 -12.22 8.26
C GLU A 103 -0.07 -13.26 8.41
N ARG A 104 -0.32 -14.05 7.36
CA ARG A 104 -1.33 -15.10 7.39
C ARG A 104 -1.01 -16.17 8.45
N ASN A 105 0.28 -16.42 8.69
CA ASN A 105 0.74 -17.39 9.68
C ASN A 105 0.81 -16.81 11.10
N THR A 106 0.57 -15.51 11.27
CA THR A 106 0.62 -14.86 12.57
C THR A 106 -0.76 -14.94 13.24
N PRO A 107 -0.87 -15.54 14.45
CA PRO A 107 -2.13 -15.58 15.17
C PRO A 107 -2.70 -14.18 15.40
N GLY A 108 -4.02 -14.01 15.19
CA GLY A 108 -4.71 -12.75 15.38
C GLY A 108 -4.62 -11.76 14.21
N LYS A 109 -3.86 -12.06 13.16
CA LYS A 109 -3.77 -11.22 11.95
C LYS A 109 -4.81 -11.62 10.92
N THR A 110 -6.08 -11.41 11.26
CA THR A 110 -7.20 -11.73 10.34
C THR A 110 -7.44 -10.63 9.30
N THR A 111 -6.96 -9.42 9.56
CA THR A 111 -7.20 -8.25 8.70
C THR A 111 -6.74 -8.45 7.26
N ILE A 112 -5.69 -9.23 7.04
CA ILE A 112 -5.19 -9.49 5.68
C ILE A 112 -6.25 -10.11 4.76
N ARG A 113 -7.18 -10.89 5.29
CA ARG A 113 -8.28 -11.47 4.51
C ARG A 113 -9.39 -10.46 4.26
N GLU A 114 -9.60 -9.58 5.22
CA GLU A 114 -10.65 -8.57 5.20
C GLU A 114 -10.24 -7.34 4.39
N ASP A 115 -8.94 -7.10 4.21
CA ASP A 115 -8.42 -5.95 3.47
C ASP A 115 -8.73 -6.10 1.98
N VAL A 116 -9.85 -5.52 1.57
CA VAL A 116 -10.34 -5.55 0.19
C VAL A 116 -10.21 -4.22 -0.53
N TYR A 117 -9.75 -3.18 0.17
CA TYR A 117 -9.49 -1.85 -0.37
C TYR A 117 -8.03 -1.47 -0.16
N VAL A 118 -7.50 -0.66 -1.07
CA VAL A 118 -6.11 -0.20 -0.98
C VAL A 118 -6.00 1.22 -1.51
N GLY A 119 -5.13 1.99 -0.88
CA GLY A 119 -4.64 3.25 -1.42
C GLY A 119 -3.15 3.09 -1.72
N ILE A 120 -2.73 3.57 -2.88
CA ILE A 120 -1.35 3.48 -3.34
C ILE A 120 -0.87 4.88 -3.71
N GLY A 121 0.15 5.35 -3.01
CA GLY A 121 0.81 6.62 -3.27
C GLY A 121 2.22 6.40 -3.74
N VAL A 122 2.61 7.02 -4.85
CA VAL A 122 3.94 6.93 -5.43
C VAL A 122 4.46 8.32 -5.71
N GLN A 123 5.70 8.58 -5.30
CA GLN A 123 6.39 9.84 -5.55
C GLN A 123 7.77 9.54 -6.12
N GLU A 124 8.14 10.25 -7.18
CA GLU A 124 9.44 10.12 -7.83
C GLU A 124 10.28 11.38 -7.62
N GLN A 125 11.58 11.18 -7.42
CA GLN A 125 12.56 12.26 -7.48
C GLN A 125 13.86 11.71 -8.04
N GLY A 126 14.27 12.17 -9.22
CA GLY A 126 15.42 11.61 -9.92
C GLY A 126 15.17 10.14 -10.28
N ASP A 127 16.12 9.29 -9.93
CA ASP A 127 16.05 7.85 -10.21
C ASP A 127 15.44 7.05 -9.05
N TYR A 128 14.89 7.72 -8.07
CA TYR A 128 14.39 7.11 -6.84
C TYR A 128 12.89 7.28 -6.70
N VAL A 129 12.27 6.29 -6.03
CA VAL A 129 10.83 6.22 -5.84
C VAL A 129 10.52 5.99 -4.36
N TRP A 130 9.59 6.77 -3.84
CA TRP A 130 8.98 6.55 -2.51
C TRP A 130 7.56 6.09 -2.71
N TYR A 131 7.10 5.21 -1.83
CA TYR A 131 5.72 4.76 -1.87
C TYR A 131 5.12 4.62 -0.48
N ASP A 132 3.80 4.68 -0.44
CA ASP A 132 2.99 4.34 0.72
C ASP A 132 1.77 3.58 0.25
N ILE A 133 1.45 2.49 0.92
CA ILE A 133 0.32 1.63 0.60
C ILE A 133 -0.48 1.45 1.88
N ILE A 134 -1.75 1.84 1.85
CA ILE A 134 -2.67 1.70 2.98
C ILE A 134 -3.74 0.68 2.61
N PHE A 135 -3.90 -0.34 3.46
CA PHE A 135 -4.94 -1.35 3.30
C PHE A 135 -6.13 -1.03 4.19
N ALA A 136 -7.32 -1.30 3.68
CA ALA A 136 -8.56 -1.10 4.42
C ALA A 136 -9.55 -2.22 4.11
N HIS A 137 -10.53 -2.38 4.99
CA HIS A 137 -11.62 -3.33 4.83
C HIS A 137 -12.96 -2.61 4.85
N GLU A 138 -14.04 -3.32 4.64
CA GLU A 138 -15.39 -2.76 4.71
C GLU A 138 -15.69 -2.24 6.13
N GLY A 139 -16.21 -1.03 6.19
CA GLY A 139 -16.55 -0.39 7.45
C GLY A 139 -17.98 -0.60 7.89
#